data_7e492215636483c56378134cddfcdefc
#
_entry.id   7e492215636483c56378134cddfcdefc
#
_cell.length_a   1.000
_cell.length_b   1.000
_cell.length_c   1.000
_cell.angle_alpha   90.00
_cell.angle_beta   90.00
_cell.angle_gamma   90.00
#
_symmetry.space_group_name_H-M   'P 1'
#
loop_
_entity.id
_entity.type
_entity.pdbx_description
1 polymer ?
#
loop_
_entity_poly.entity_id
_entity_poly.type
_entity_poly.pdbx_seq_one_letter_code
_entity_poly.pdbx_strand_id
1 'polypeptide(L)'
;MTYNEVLTAARGQMAPCKACPVCDGRACRNTVPGPGAKGVGDTAIRNYNKWADIRVNMDTLCEGGTPDTTLELFGKQFKYPFFAGPVGAVNLHYSETYTDMTYNDVLVRACAENGIAAFTGDGTNPVSYTHL
;
A
#
# COMPACT_ATOMS: atom_id res chain seq x y z
N MET A 1 -8.68 -9.17 -16.41
CA MET A 1 -8.56 -7.70 -16.29
C MET A 1 -7.09 -7.36 -16.28
N THR A 2 -6.63 -6.54 -17.20
CA THR A 2 -5.25 -6.09 -17.30
C THR A 2 -5.01 -4.90 -16.34
N TYR A 3 -3.75 -4.62 -16.02
CA TYR A 3 -3.39 -3.46 -15.19
C TYR A 3 -3.92 -2.14 -15.76
N ASN A 4 -3.85 -1.96 -17.08
CA ASN A 4 -4.36 -0.74 -17.73
C ASN A 4 -5.89 -0.62 -17.64
N GLU A 5 -6.62 -1.71 -17.70
CA GLU A 5 -8.09 -1.71 -17.53
C GLU A 5 -8.45 -1.30 -16.08
N VAL A 6 -7.70 -1.78 -15.08
CA VAL A 6 -7.90 -1.39 -13.68
C VAL A 6 -7.66 0.11 -13.50
N LEU A 7 -6.55 0.63 -14.03
CA LEU A 7 -6.24 2.06 -13.96
C LEU A 7 -7.30 2.92 -14.66
N THR A 8 -7.78 2.46 -15.81
CA THR A 8 -8.82 3.18 -16.57
C THR A 8 -10.13 3.21 -15.81
N ALA A 9 -10.52 2.10 -15.20
CA ALA A 9 -11.72 2.04 -14.36
C ALA A 9 -11.62 2.90 -13.10
N ALA A 10 -10.41 3.03 -12.51
CA ALA A 10 -10.17 3.84 -11.31
C ALA A 10 -10.16 5.36 -11.59
N ARG A 11 -9.81 5.76 -12.82
CA ARG A 11 -9.73 7.19 -13.18
C ARG A 11 -11.10 7.87 -13.06
N GLY A 12 -11.11 9.00 -12.38
CA GLY A 12 -12.34 9.76 -12.13
C GLY A 12 -13.18 9.27 -10.95
N GLN A 13 -12.86 8.10 -10.39
CA GLN A 13 -13.51 7.59 -9.19
C GLN A 13 -12.68 7.80 -7.91
N MET A 14 -11.39 8.08 -8.06
CA MET A 14 -10.43 8.26 -6.96
C MET A 14 -9.91 9.69 -6.94
N ALA A 15 -10.72 10.63 -6.49
CA ALA A 15 -10.26 12.01 -6.27
C ALA A 15 -9.68 12.15 -4.86
N PRO A 16 -8.48 12.75 -4.67
CA PRO A 16 -7.63 13.43 -5.65
C PRO A 16 -6.63 12.53 -6.40
N CYS A 17 -6.62 11.23 -6.18
CA CYS A 17 -5.72 10.31 -6.88
C CYS A 17 -5.99 10.29 -8.38
N LYS A 18 -4.94 10.38 -9.19
CA LYS A 18 -5.03 10.43 -10.66
C LYS A 18 -4.91 9.06 -11.33
N ALA A 19 -4.79 7.98 -10.55
CA ALA A 19 -4.56 6.61 -11.03
C ALA A 19 -3.46 6.56 -12.11
N CYS A 20 -2.26 7.04 -11.76
CA CYS A 20 -1.13 7.12 -12.66
C CYS A 20 -0.61 5.74 -13.04
N PRO A 21 -0.12 5.52 -14.27
CA PRO A 21 0.48 4.26 -14.71
C PRO A 21 1.69 3.86 -13.86
N VAL A 22 2.44 4.87 -13.39
CA VAL A 22 3.54 4.71 -12.44
C VAL A 22 3.27 5.65 -11.27
N CYS A 23 3.14 5.09 -10.08
CA CYS A 23 2.90 5.88 -8.86
C CYS A 23 4.23 6.35 -8.28
N ASP A 24 4.83 7.36 -8.90
CA ASP A 24 6.14 7.92 -8.53
C ASP A 24 6.06 9.17 -7.62
N GLY A 25 4.87 9.57 -7.23
CA GLY A 25 4.61 10.71 -6.36
C GLY A 25 4.64 12.08 -7.05
N ARG A 26 5.09 12.19 -8.29
CA ARG A 26 5.24 13.49 -8.97
C ARG A 26 3.90 14.17 -9.25
N ALA A 27 2.91 13.40 -9.67
CA ALA A 27 1.57 13.94 -9.96
C ALA A 27 0.81 14.42 -8.71
N CYS A 28 1.20 13.92 -7.52
CA CYS A 28 0.60 14.27 -6.23
C CYS A 28 1.39 15.35 -5.48
N ARG A 29 2.53 15.78 -6.00
CA ARG A 29 3.38 16.78 -5.35
C ARG A 29 2.57 18.06 -5.10
N ASN A 30 2.66 18.57 -3.86
CA ASN A 30 1.94 19.78 -3.42
C ASN A 30 0.40 19.70 -3.53
N THR A 31 -0.15 18.50 -3.72
CA THR A 31 -1.60 18.29 -3.67
C THR A 31 -2.00 17.90 -2.25
N VAL A 32 -2.91 18.61 -1.64
CA VAL A 32 -3.41 18.28 -0.31
C VAL A 32 -4.89 17.89 -0.43
N PRO A 33 -5.28 16.76 0.13
CA PRO A 33 -4.49 15.74 0.81
C PRO A 33 -3.97 14.67 -0.18
N GLY A 34 -2.89 14.92 -0.87
CA GLY A 34 -2.30 13.94 -1.80
C GLY A 34 -1.47 12.88 -1.06
N PRO A 35 -1.43 11.63 -1.54
CA PRO A 35 -0.60 10.59 -0.94
C PRO A 35 0.88 10.99 -0.89
N GLY A 36 1.45 11.09 0.31
CA GLY A 36 2.84 11.47 0.54
C GLY A 36 3.24 12.89 0.11
N ALA A 37 2.25 13.77 -0.16
CA ALA A 37 2.47 15.10 -0.72
C ALA A 37 2.55 16.22 0.32
N LYS A 38 2.61 15.89 1.60
CA LYS A 38 2.66 16.89 2.68
C LYS A 38 4.00 17.65 2.67
N GLY A 39 3.97 18.93 2.92
CA GLY A 39 5.14 19.79 2.86
C GLY A 39 5.60 20.04 1.42
N VAL A 40 6.87 19.83 1.14
CA VAL A 40 7.44 20.01 -0.22
C VAL A 40 7.05 18.90 -1.20
N GLY A 41 6.38 17.85 -0.72
CA GLY A 41 5.90 16.75 -1.54
C GLY A 41 6.99 15.79 -2.05
N ASP A 42 8.17 15.79 -1.44
CA ASP A 42 9.30 14.96 -1.89
C ASP A 42 9.27 13.53 -1.33
N THR A 43 8.51 13.27 -0.26
CA THR A 43 8.52 11.97 0.43
C THR A 43 8.13 10.82 -0.50
N ALA A 44 7.03 10.96 -1.24
CA ALA A 44 6.58 9.92 -2.17
C ALA A 44 7.57 9.72 -3.32
N ILE A 45 8.16 10.80 -3.85
CA ILE A 45 9.18 10.75 -4.90
C ILE A 45 10.44 10.03 -4.39
N ARG A 46 10.87 10.33 -3.18
CA ARG A 46 12.03 9.67 -2.56
C ARG A 46 11.76 8.20 -2.30
N ASN A 47 10.58 7.84 -1.82
CA ASN A 47 10.19 6.45 -1.62
C ASN A 47 10.24 5.67 -2.93
N TYR A 48 9.71 6.23 -4.00
CA TYR A 48 9.80 5.61 -5.32
C TYR A 48 11.25 5.44 -5.79
N ASN A 49 12.06 6.48 -5.69
CA ASN A 49 13.45 6.45 -6.13
C ASN A 49 14.30 5.47 -5.33
N LYS A 50 13.99 5.25 -4.04
CA LYS A 50 14.73 4.32 -3.16
C LYS A 50 14.69 2.88 -3.63
N TRP A 51 13.67 2.45 -4.37
CA TRP A 51 13.65 1.13 -4.96
C TRP A 51 14.82 0.89 -5.92
N ALA A 52 15.33 1.93 -6.57
CA ALA A 52 16.48 1.83 -7.46
C ALA A 52 17.81 1.55 -6.73
N ASP A 53 17.88 1.78 -5.43
CA ASP A 53 19.08 1.49 -4.62
C ASP A 53 19.16 0.00 -4.22
N ILE A 54 18.05 -0.73 -4.31
CA ILE A 54 17.98 -2.15 -3.98
C ILE A 54 18.50 -2.94 -5.16
N ARG A 55 19.44 -3.83 -4.89
CA ARG A 55 20.05 -4.71 -5.90
C ARG A 55 19.74 -6.16 -5.56
N VAL A 56 19.42 -6.93 -6.58
CA VAL A 56 19.29 -8.39 -6.46
C VAL A 56 20.68 -9.00 -6.55
N ASN A 57 21.02 -9.88 -5.58
CA ASN A 57 22.21 -10.71 -5.70
C ASN A 57 21.97 -11.73 -6.80
N MET A 58 22.88 -11.76 -7.78
CA MET A 58 22.80 -12.66 -8.92
C MET A 58 23.74 -13.83 -8.69
N ASP A 59 23.28 -14.82 -7.91
CA ASP A 59 24.01 -16.07 -7.71
C ASP A 59 23.66 -17.04 -8.85
N THR A 60 24.59 -17.20 -9.79
CA THR A 60 24.40 -18.07 -10.97
C THR A 60 24.59 -19.55 -10.66
N LEU A 61 25.26 -19.88 -9.56
CA LEU A 61 25.47 -21.24 -9.09
C LEU A 61 24.90 -21.35 -7.66
N CYS A 62 23.71 -21.86 -7.56
CA CYS A 62 23.06 -22.13 -6.29
C CYS A 62 22.42 -23.53 -6.31
N GLU A 63 22.31 -24.14 -5.16
CA GLU A 63 21.52 -25.35 -5.02
C GLU A 63 20.05 -25.04 -5.30
N GLY A 64 19.42 -25.84 -6.16
CA GLY A 64 18.00 -25.72 -6.43
C GLY A 64 17.19 -26.06 -5.18
N GLY A 65 16.12 -25.32 -4.95
CA GLY A 65 15.21 -25.55 -3.82
C GLY A 65 14.00 -24.63 -3.88
N THR A 66 13.02 -24.90 -3.03
CA THR A 66 11.89 -23.99 -2.84
C THR A 66 12.31 -22.90 -1.86
N PRO A 67 12.27 -21.62 -2.23
CA PRO A 67 12.63 -20.54 -1.31
C PRO A 67 11.66 -20.51 -0.13
N ASP A 68 12.22 -20.35 1.07
CA ASP A 68 11.45 -20.05 2.26
C ASP A 68 11.18 -18.53 2.30
N THR A 69 9.91 -18.17 2.22
CA THR A 69 9.45 -16.77 2.25
C THR A 69 8.80 -16.41 3.57
N THR A 70 8.82 -17.30 4.57
CA THR A 70 8.17 -17.05 5.85
C THR A 70 8.85 -15.92 6.63
N LEU A 71 8.06 -15.16 7.34
CA LEU A 71 8.51 -14.08 8.22
C LEU A 71 7.89 -14.26 9.60
N GLU A 72 8.72 -14.24 10.64
CA GLU A 72 8.23 -14.10 12.01
C GLU A 72 8.23 -12.62 12.40
N LEU A 73 7.06 -12.11 12.80
CA LEU A 73 6.87 -10.73 13.23
C LEU A 73 5.91 -10.69 14.42
N PHE A 74 6.31 -10.03 15.51
CA PHE A 74 5.52 -9.93 16.76
C PHE A 74 5.05 -11.29 17.31
N GLY A 75 5.88 -12.33 17.23
CA GLY A 75 5.54 -13.68 17.68
C GLY A 75 4.46 -14.37 16.81
N LYS A 76 4.22 -13.88 15.61
CA LYS A 76 3.35 -14.47 14.60
C LYS A 76 4.16 -14.83 13.35
N GLN A 77 3.85 -15.98 12.76
CA GLN A 77 4.45 -16.38 11.49
C GLN A 77 3.55 -15.97 10.33
N PHE A 78 4.13 -15.27 9.37
CA PHE A 78 3.50 -14.86 8.12
C PHE A 78 4.09 -15.66 6.95
N LYS A 79 3.30 -15.84 5.92
CA LYS A 79 3.69 -16.62 4.73
C LYS A 79 4.69 -15.88 3.84
N TYR A 80 4.68 -14.56 3.88
CA TYR A 80 5.50 -13.71 3.03
C TYR A 80 6.15 -12.57 3.83
N PRO A 81 7.38 -12.12 3.44
CA PRO A 81 8.11 -11.07 4.12
C PRO A 81 7.69 -9.66 3.68
N PHE A 82 6.41 -9.43 3.45
CA PHE A 82 5.84 -8.13 3.15
C PHE A 82 4.47 -7.98 3.83
N PHE A 83 4.01 -6.76 3.96
CA PHE A 83 2.77 -6.43 4.64
C PHE A 83 2.02 -5.32 3.91
N ALA A 84 0.73 -5.24 4.17
CA ALA A 84 -0.06 -4.10 3.73
C ALA A 84 0.20 -2.92 4.66
N GLY A 85 0.68 -1.82 4.10
CA GLY A 85 0.96 -0.59 4.83
C GLY A 85 -0.33 0.14 5.26
N PRO A 86 -0.24 1.00 6.30
CA PRO A 86 -1.38 1.73 6.81
C PRO A 86 -1.90 2.76 5.79
N VAL A 87 -3.20 2.78 5.60
CA VAL A 87 -3.92 3.78 4.79
C VAL A 87 -5.07 4.33 5.62
N GLY A 88 -5.15 5.63 5.74
CA GLY A 88 -6.21 6.33 6.47
C GLY A 88 -6.86 7.45 5.65
N ALA A 89 -7.95 7.99 6.14
CA ALA A 89 -8.76 9.00 5.48
C ALA A 89 -9.17 8.58 4.04
N VAL A 90 -9.60 7.33 3.90
CA VAL A 90 -9.84 6.67 2.61
C VAL A 90 -10.92 7.40 1.80
N ASN A 91 -12.00 7.78 2.44
CA ASN A 91 -13.10 8.53 1.80
C ASN A 91 -12.67 9.92 1.31
N LEU A 92 -11.70 10.54 2.00
CA LEU A 92 -11.20 11.86 1.62
C LEU A 92 -10.20 11.79 0.45
N HIS A 93 -9.40 10.72 0.41
CA HIS A 93 -8.27 10.61 -0.52
C HIS A 93 -8.59 9.83 -1.80
N TYR A 94 -9.50 8.86 -1.72
CA TYR A 94 -9.67 7.92 -2.81
C TYR A 94 -11.09 7.87 -3.36
N SER A 95 -12.10 7.72 -2.53
CA SER A 95 -13.49 7.65 -3.00
C SER A 95 -14.44 7.60 -1.80
N GLU A 96 -15.68 8.01 -2.00
CA GLU A 96 -16.74 7.86 -0.99
C GLU A 96 -17.27 6.43 -0.86
N THR A 97 -16.81 5.52 -1.72
CA THR A 97 -17.25 4.10 -1.71
C THR A 97 -16.81 3.37 -0.44
N TYR A 98 -15.65 3.74 0.10
CA TYR A 98 -15.11 3.15 1.32
C TYR A 98 -14.93 4.21 2.40
N THR A 99 -15.32 3.86 3.60
CA THR A 99 -14.87 4.54 4.83
C THR A 99 -13.60 3.86 5.34
N ASP A 100 -12.90 4.47 6.30
CA ASP A 100 -11.75 3.83 6.95
C ASP A 100 -12.12 2.47 7.56
N MET A 101 -13.32 2.37 8.15
CA MET A 101 -13.83 1.13 8.74
C MET A 101 -14.01 0.02 7.71
N THR A 102 -14.76 0.32 6.65
CA THR A 102 -15.07 -0.70 5.62
C THR A 102 -13.83 -1.08 4.82
N TYR A 103 -12.92 -0.15 4.58
CA TYR A 103 -11.63 -0.44 3.95
C TYR A 103 -10.76 -1.35 4.81
N ASN A 104 -10.63 -1.03 6.10
CA ASN A 104 -9.83 -1.83 7.04
C ASN A 104 -10.39 -3.26 7.19
N ASP A 105 -11.71 -3.42 7.24
CA ASP A 105 -12.33 -4.76 7.28
C ASP A 105 -11.93 -5.61 6.07
N VAL A 106 -12.01 -5.06 4.87
CA VAL A 106 -11.60 -5.76 3.64
C VAL A 106 -10.09 -6.05 3.65
N LEU A 107 -9.26 -5.05 4.01
CA LEU A 107 -7.81 -5.18 4.01
C LEU A 107 -7.34 -6.27 4.97
N VAL A 108 -7.79 -6.21 6.22
CA VAL A 108 -7.34 -7.14 7.28
C VAL A 108 -7.77 -8.56 6.96
N ARG A 109 -9.01 -8.77 6.51
CA ARG A 109 -9.47 -10.11 6.10
C ARG A 109 -8.67 -10.66 4.94
N ALA A 110 -8.51 -9.89 3.88
CA ALA A 110 -7.75 -10.33 2.71
C ALA A 110 -6.29 -10.66 3.06
N CYS A 111 -5.66 -9.87 3.91
CA CYS A 111 -4.31 -10.15 4.38
C CYS A 111 -4.24 -11.40 5.25
N ALA A 112 -5.17 -11.59 6.18
CA ALA A 112 -5.24 -12.77 7.04
C ALA A 112 -5.44 -14.06 6.21
N GLU A 113 -6.34 -14.05 5.24
CA GLU A 113 -6.60 -15.18 4.35
C GLU A 113 -5.37 -15.56 3.50
N ASN A 114 -4.53 -14.60 3.19
CA ASN A 114 -3.31 -14.80 2.41
C ASN A 114 -2.04 -14.96 3.26
N GLY A 115 -2.13 -14.92 4.58
CA GLY A 115 -0.98 -15.08 5.48
C GLY A 115 -0.02 -13.89 5.44
N ILE A 116 -0.53 -12.69 5.21
CA ILE A 116 0.21 -11.43 5.12
C ILE A 116 -0.14 -10.57 6.34
N ALA A 117 0.83 -9.87 6.91
CA ALA A 117 0.55 -8.87 7.94
C ALA A 117 -0.15 -7.63 7.34
N ALA A 118 -1.04 -7.02 8.11
CA ALA A 118 -1.69 -5.77 7.75
C ALA A 118 -1.56 -4.75 8.87
N PHE A 119 -1.34 -3.49 8.50
CA PHE A 119 -1.38 -2.35 9.40
C PHE A 119 -2.50 -1.43 8.98
N THR A 120 -3.34 -1.06 9.93
CA THR A 120 -4.42 -0.09 9.70
C THR A 120 -3.91 1.33 9.92
N GLY A 121 -4.40 2.27 9.13
CA GLY A 121 -4.02 3.68 9.23
C GLY A 121 -4.85 4.44 10.25
N ASP A 122 -4.38 5.64 10.59
CA ASP A 122 -5.14 6.62 11.35
C ASP A 122 -6.29 7.14 10.49
N GLY A 123 -7.50 6.77 10.85
CA GLY A 123 -8.69 7.26 10.19
C GLY A 123 -9.12 8.65 10.68
N THR A 124 -10.06 9.25 9.98
CA THR A 124 -10.75 10.45 10.45
C THR A 124 -11.80 10.11 11.50
N ASN A 125 -12.13 8.84 11.67
CA ASN A 125 -13.07 8.37 12.69
C ASN A 125 -12.31 7.86 13.91
N PRO A 126 -12.50 8.45 15.12
CA PRO A 126 -11.81 8.03 16.35
C PRO A 126 -12.05 6.57 16.74
N VAL A 127 -13.09 5.93 16.21
CA VAL A 127 -13.46 4.53 16.53
C VAL A 127 -12.68 3.52 15.69
N SER A 128 -12.01 3.95 14.61
CA SER A 128 -11.37 3.02 13.67
C SER A 128 -10.18 2.22 14.25
N TYR A 129 -9.62 2.64 15.38
CA TYR A 129 -8.52 1.94 16.06
C TYR A 129 -8.84 1.38 17.45
N THR A 130 -10.09 1.46 17.89
CA THR A 130 -10.52 0.92 19.20
C THR A 130 -11.06 -0.50 19.15
N HIS A 131 -11.13 -1.11 17.96
CA HIS A 131 -11.74 -2.44 17.74
C HIS A 131 -10.81 -3.47 17.08
N LEU A 132 -9.50 -3.26 17.18
CA LEU A 132 -8.48 -4.21 16.69
C LEU A 132 -7.96 -5.11 17.82
#